data_d009b1e3dd8fa3bdeb1754957d374a4c
#
_entry.id   d009b1e3dd8fa3bdeb1754957d374a4c
#
_cell.length_a   1.000
_cell.length_b   1.000
_cell.length_c   1.000
_cell.angle_alpha   90.00
_cell.angle_beta   90.00
_cell.angle_gamma   90.00
#
_symmetry.space_group_name_H-M   'P 1'
#
loop_
_entity.id
_entity.type
_entity.pdbx_description
1 polymer ?
#
loop_
_entity_poly.entity_id
_entity_poly.type
_entity_poly.pdbx_seq_one_letter_code
_entity_poly.pdbx_strand_id
1 'polypeptide(L)'
;MKILLIGASGMIGSRILKEALSRGHAVVAGVRNPEKIEASEGVEAITLDINDTKAVAAQAAQADVIVSAVSPRNSGDPYKDALSFAQSLIEVQRQTGKRLVMVGGGGTLHHPDGSPVAPTVMEAYRDEAKAMRKVYGLLVSEDVDFTFLAPSGMIMPGERTGTFRIGGRTVLIDDQGKSEISAEDYAIALIDEVETPKHFRTVFTVGY
;
A
#
# COMPACT_ATOMS: atom_id res chain seq x y z
N MET A 1 -5.01 16.45 6.64
CA MET A 1 -5.45 16.07 5.27
C MET A 1 -6.65 15.15 5.38
N LYS A 2 -7.44 15.03 4.31
CA LYS A 2 -8.48 13.99 4.19
C LYS A 2 -7.95 12.85 3.31
N ILE A 3 -7.83 11.66 3.87
CA ILE A 3 -7.26 10.47 3.24
C ILE A 3 -8.39 9.50 2.87
N LEU A 4 -8.47 9.06 1.61
CA LEU A 4 -9.27 7.90 1.25
C LEU A 4 -8.40 6.65 1.41
N LEU A 5 -8.63 5.87 2.46
CA LEU A 5 -7.90 4.62 2.73
C LEU A 5 -8.76 3.41 2.33
N ILE A 6 -8.40 2.74 1.26
CA ILE A 6 -9.07 1.52 0.77
C ILE A 6 -8.36 0.31 1.34
N GLY A 7 -9.11 -0.60 1.96
CA GLY A 7 -8.56 -1.77 2.65
C GLY A 7 -8.18 -1.52 4.11
N ALA A 8 -8.80 -0.52 4.76
CA ALA A 8 -8.51 -0.09 6.13
C ALA A 8 -8.68 -1.18 7.20
N SER A 9 -9.45 -2.25 6.95
CA SER A 9 -9.63 -3.36 7.91
C SER A 9 -8.59 -4.47 7.80
N GLY A 10 -7.65 -4.38 6.84
CA GLY A 10 -6.57 -5.35 6.67
C GLY A 10 -5.46 -5.20 7.71
N MET A 11 -4.53 -6.16 7.77
CA MET A 11 -3.40 -6.16 8.72
C MET A 11 -2.56 -4.87 8.59
N ILE A 12 -2.17 -4.46 7.40
CA ILE A 12 -1.43 -3.22 7.16
C ILE A 12 -2.38 -2.02 7.20
N GLY A 13 -3.55 -2.11 6.57
CA GLY A 13 -4.51 -1.01 6.48
C GLY A 13 -4.97 -0.49 7.83
N SER A 14 -5.17 -1.37 8.82
CA SER A 14 -5.55 -0.95 10.19
C SER A 14 -4.44 -0.17 10.91
N ARG A 15 -3.16 -0.46 10.62
CA ARG A 15 -2.02 0.30 11.16
C ARG A 15 -1.89 1.65 10.48
N ILE A 16 -2.10 1.71 9.16
CA ILE A 16 -2.14 2.97 8.42
C ILE A 16 -3.29 3.85 8.93
N LEU A 17 -4.48 3.28 9.16
CA LEU A 17 -5.62 4.00 9.74
C LEU A 17 -5.26 4.59 11.10
N LYS A 18 -4.72 3.75 12.01
CA LYS A 18 -4.33 4.18 13.35
C LYS A 18 -3.27 5.28 13.33
N GLU A 19 -2.24 5.14 12.48
CA GLU A 19 -1.18 6.14 12.34
C GLU A 19 -1.72 7.46 11.80
N ALA A 20 -2.56 7.42 10.74
CA ALA A 20 -3.16 8.61 10.16
C ALA A 20 -4.03 9.39 11.18
N LEU A 21 -4.88 8.68 11.93
CA LEU A 21 -5.71 9.29 12.97
C LEU A 21 -4.88 9.88 14.10
N SER A 22 -3.81 9.19 14.53
CA SER A 22 -2.91 9.69 15.59
C SER A 22 -2.20 11.00 15.22
N ARG A 23 -2.05 11.26 13.92
CA ARG A 23 -1.50 12.51 13.37
C ARG A 23 -2.56 13.56 13.02
N GLY A 24 -3.83 13.34 13.40
CA GLY A 24 -4.92 14.29 13.19
C GLY A 24 -5.45 14.37 11.76
N HIS A 25 -5.22 13.34 10.94
CA HIS A 25 -5.85 13.26 9.60
C HIS A 25 -7.30 12.80 9.70
N ALA A 26 -8.14 13.30 8.81
CA ALA A 26 -9.47 12.74 8.59
C ALA A 26 -9.37 11.58 7.58
N VAL A 27 -9.97 10.43 7.90
CA VAL A 27 -9.87 9.23 7.07
C VAL A 27 -11.25 8.73 6.67
N VAL A 28 -11.48 8.60 5.36
CA VAL A 28 -12.58 7.81 4.81
C VAL A 28 -12.06 6.39 4.64
N ALA A 29 -12.50 5.49 5.51
CA ALA A 29 -12.09 4.08 5.54
C ALA A 29 -12.97 3.24 4.61
N GLY A 30 -12.53 3.05 3.38
CA GLY A 30 -13.22 2.24 2.37
C GLY A 30 -12.95 0.75 2.60
N VAL A 31 -13.99 0.01 2.97
CA VAL A 31 -13.90 -1.43 3.26
C VAL A 31 -15.16 -2.17 2.78
N ARG A 32 -15.09 -3.50 2.65
CA ARG A 32 -16.28 -4.31 2.31
C ARG A 32 -17.27 -4.44 3.47
N ASN A 33 -16.78 -4.44 4.71
CA ASN A 33 -17.55 -4.54 5.94
C ASN A 33 -17.19 -3.40 6.88
N PRO A 34 -17.94 -2.28 6.87
CA PRO A 34 -17.65 -1.09 7.70
C PRO A 34 -17.67 -1.36 9.20
N GLU A 35 -18.46 -2.31 9.66
CA GLU A 35 -18.54 -2.74 11.05
C GLU A 35 -17.24 -3.27 11.65
N LYS A 36 -16.24 -3.60 10.80
CA LYS A 36 -14.89 -3.98 11.24
C LYS A 36 -14.00 -2.78 11.59
N ILE A 37 -14.45 -1.57 11.30
CA ILE A 37 -13.74 -0.35 11.65
C ILE A 37 -14.31 0.17 12.96
N GLU A 38 -13.47 0.26 13.97
CA GLU A 38 -13.84 0.84 15.25
C GLU A 38 -14.17 2.32 15.09
N ALA A 39 -15.32 2.73 15.62
CA ALA A 39 -15.74 4.12 15.56
C ALA A 39 -14.81 4.99 16.43
N SER A 40 -14.25 6.02 15.83
CA SER A 40 -13.40 7.00 16.54
C SER A 40 -13.48 8.36 15.83
N GLU A 41 -13.00 9.40 16.53
CA GLU A 41 -12.94 10.73 15.94
C GLU A 41 -12.02 10.73 14.71
N GLY A 42 -12.43 11.41 13.65
CA GLY A 42 -11.65 11.56 12.42
C GLY A 42 -11.80 10.41 11.43
N VAL A 43 -12.54 9.34 11.74
CA VAL A 43 -12.80 8.24 10.81
C VAL A 43 -14.25 8.17 10.36
N GLU A 44 -14.46 8.00 9.05
CA GLU A 44 -15.73 7.67 8.43
C GLU A 44 -15.59 6.32 7.73
N ALA A 45 -16.24 5.28 8.25
CA ALA A 45 -16.22 3.96 7.65
C ALA A 45 -17.33 3.82 6.61
N ILE A 46 -16.97 3.41 5.40
CA ILE A 46 -17.92 3.23 4.29
C ILE A 46 -17.77 1.86 3.63
N THR A 47 -18.89 1.36 3.10
CA THR A 47 -18.82 0.20 2.20
C THR A 47 -18.27 0.65 0.85
N LEU A 48 -17.14 0.07 0.44
CA LEU A 48 -16.50 0.40 -0.83
C LEU A 48 -15.83 -0.84 -1.44
N ASP A 49 -16.21 -1.16 -2.67
CA ASP A 49 -15.48 -2.12 -3.51
C ASP A 49 -14.46 -1.36 -4.35
N ILE A 50 -13.19 -1.74 -4.25
CA ILE A 50 -12.11 -1.11 -5.03
C ILE A 50 -12.30 -1.27 -6.55
N ASN A 51 -13.05 -2.27 -7.00
CA ASN A 51 -13.35 -2.50 -8.41
C ASN A 51 -14.56 -1.68 -8.92
N ASP A 52 -15.32 -1.04 -8.02
CA ASP A 52 -16.32 -0.04 -8.41
C ASP A 52 -15.64 1.31 -8.64
N THR A 53 -15.02 1.46 -9.80
CA THR A 53 -14.29 2.67 -10.21
C THR A 53 -15.09 3.94 -10.00
N LYS A 54 -16.41 3.92 -10.26
CA LYS A 54 -17.28 5.10 -10.12
C LYS A 54 -17.45 5.48 -8.64
N ALA A 55 -17.71 4.51 -7.78
CA ALA A 55 -17.84 4.75 -6.34
C ALA A 55 -16.51 5.23 -5.74
N VAL A 56 -15.38 4.60 -6.12
CA VAL A 56 -14.05 5.00 -5.66
C VAL A 56 -13.72 6.41 -6.14
N ALA A 57 -13.99 6.78 -7.40
CA ALA A 57 -13.74 8.13 -7.92
C ALA A 57 -14.56 9.19 -7.19
N ALA A 58 -15.82 8.90 -6.86
CA ALA A 58 -16.67 9.82 -6.10
C ALA A 58 -16.12 10.12 -4.70
N GLN A 59 -15.55 9.12 -4.02
CA GLN A 59 -14.90 9.31 -2.72
C GLN A 59 -13.54 10.00 -2.86
N ALA A 60 -12.75 9.60 -3.85
CA ALA A 60 -11.44 10.18 -4.13
C ALA A 60 -11.50 11.67 -4.46
N ALA A 61 -12.55 12.11 -5.17
CA ALA A 61 -12.75 13.52 -5.50
C ALA A 61 -12.84 14.42 -4.25
N GLN A 62 -13.29 13.88 -3.12
CA GLN A 62 -13.44 14.58 -1.84
C GLN A 62 -12.23 14.42 -0.90
N ALA A 63 -11.23 13.64 -1.30
CA ALA A 63 -10.01 13.40 -0.54
C ALA A 63 -8.83 14.22 -1.09
N ASP A 64 -7.78 14.35 -0.29
CA ASP A 64 -6.52 14.96 -0.73
C ASP A 64 -5.61 13.92 -1.41
N VAL A 65 -5.69 12.67 -0.95
CA VAL A 65 -4.85 11.55 -1.40
C VAL A 65 -5.61 10.23 -1.31
N ILE A 66 -5.28 9.30 -2.19
CA ILE A 66 -5.79 7.92 -2.17
C ILE A 66 -4.68 7.02 -1.62
N VAL A 67 -5.00 6.25 -0.59
CA VAL A 67 -4.13 5.20 -0.05
C VAL A 67 -4.80 3.85 -0.27
N SER A 68 -4.10 2.93 -0.95
CA SER A 68 -4.58 1.57 -1.17
C SER A 68 -3.75 0.56 -0.37
N ALA A 69 -4.40 -0.12 0.57
CA ALA A 69 -3.85 -1.23 1.35
C ALA A 69 -4.55 -2.56 1.01
N VAL A 70 -4.98 -2.71 -0.23
CA VAL A 70 -5.67 -3.91 -0.72
C VAL A 70 -4.65 -4.95 -1.19
N SER A 71 -4.83 -6.19 -0.75
CA SER A 71 -4.06 -7.34 -1.22
C SER A 71 -4.86 -8.18 -2.23
N PRO A 72 -4.21 -8.84 -3.20
CA PRO A 72 -4.88 -9.62 -4.24
C PRO A 72 -5.27 -11.03 -3.73
N ARG A 73 -6.22 -11.09 -2.76
CA ARG A 73 -6.63 -12.34 -2.09
C ARG A 73 -8.14 -12.55 -2.11
N ASN A 74 -8.83 -11.98 -3.09
CA ASN A 74 -10.29 -11.99 -3.09
C ASN A 74 -10.89 -13.20 -3.82
N SER A 75 -10.39 -13.51 -5.03
CA SER A 75 -10.97 -14.55 -5.90
C SER A 75 -10.25 -15.89 -5.84
N GLY A 76 -9.07 -15.95 -5.22
CA GLY A 76 -8.16 -17.10 -5.30
C GLY A 76 -7.20 -17.04 -6.49
N ASP A 77 -7.33 -16.03 -7.35
CA ASP A 77 -6.39 -15.73 -8.45
C ASP A 77 -5.72 -14.37 -8.19
N PRO A 78 -4.50 -14.36 -7.61
CA PRO A 78 -3.81 -13.11 -7.27
C PRO A 78 -3.55 -12.20 -8.47
N TYR A 79 -3.33 -12.76 -9.67
CA TYR A 79 -3.09 -11.95 -10.86
C TYR A 79 -4.35 -11.23 -11.33
N LYS A 80 -5.47 -11.94 -11.36
CA LYS A 80 -6.77 -11.37 -11.71
C LYS A 80 -7.15 -10.25 -10.74
N ASP A 81 -7.07 -10.53 -9.44
CA ASP A 81 -7.40 -9.56 -8.41
C ASP A 81 -6.51 -8.31 -8.48
N ALA A 82 -5.19 -8.51 -8.60
CA ALA A 82 -4.22 -7.43 -8.66
C ALA A 82 -4.43 -6.52 -9.88
N LEU A 83 -4.61 -7.09 -11.06
CA LEU A 83 -4.83 -6.31 -12.27
C LEU A 83 -6.16 -5.57 -12.24
N SER A 84 -7.22 -6.20 -11.70
CA SER A 84 -8.54 -5.57 -11.59
C SER A 84 -8.49 -4.31 -10.74
N PHE A 85 -7.98 -4.39 -9.51
CA PHE A 85 -7.92 -3.21 -8.66
C PHE A 85 -6.92 -2.16 -9.16
N ALA A 86 -5.80 -2.58 -9.78
CA ALA A 86 -4.84 -1.63 -10.35
C ALA A 86 -5.45 -0.82 -11.49
N GLN A 87 -6.18 -1.46 -12.41
CA GLN A 87 -6.88 -0.79 -13.50
C GLN A 87 -7.93 0.20 -12.97
N SER A 88 -8.70 -0.20 -11.96
CA SER A 88 -9.66 0.68 -11.30
C SER A 88 -8.98 1.91 -10.71
N LEU A 89 -7.90 1.74 -9.94
CA LEU A 89 -7.17 2.85 -9.32
C LEU A 89 -6.49 3.78 -10.33
N ILE A 90 -5.97 3.25 -11.43
CA ILE A 90 -5.41 4.05 -12.53
C ILE A 90 -6.50 4.94 -13.13
N GLU A 91 -7.65 4.37 -13.41
CA GLU A 91 -8.78 5.12 -13.96
C GLU A 91 -9.30 6.18 -12.96
N VAL A 92 -9.40 5.83 -11.67
CA VAL A 92 -9.74 6.79 -10.61
C VAL A 92 -8.75 7.95 -10.54
N GLN A 93 -7.45 7.64 -10.61
CA GLN A 93 -6.41 8.67 -10.58
C GLN A 93 -6.53 9.63 -11.79
N ARG A 94 -6.79 9.08 -12.98
CA ARG A 94 -7.00 9.88 -14.20
C ARG A 94 -8.22 10.81 -14.10
N GLN A 95 -9.32 10.29 -13.54
CA GLN A 95 -10.56 11.06 -13.38
C GLN A 95 -10.44 12.17 -12.34
N THR A 96 -9.68 11.94 -11.28
CA THR A 96 -9.66 12.82 -10.10
C THR A 96 -8.37 13.65 -9.97
N GLY A 97 -7.30 13.25 -10.63
CA GLY A 97 -5.96 13.84 -10.48
C GLY A 97 -5.35 13.63 -9.08
N LYS A 98 -5.97 12.78 -8.23
CA LYS A 98 -5.50 12.57 -6.85
C LYS A 98 -4.35 11.59 -6.83
N ARG A 99 -3.28 11.94 -6.10
CA ARG A 99 -2.12 11.07 -5.92
C ARG A 99 -2.52 9.74 -5.31
N LEU A 100 -1.93 8.66 -5.81
CA LEU A 100 -2.15 7.29 -5.36
C LEU A 100 -0.92 6.78 -4.60
N VAL A 101 -1.07 6.49 -3.31
CA VAL A 101 -0.03 5.83 -2.51
C VAL A 101 -0.47 4.38 -2.24
N MET A 102 0.33 3.42 -2.70
CA MET A 102 -0.04 2.01 -2.63
C MET A 102 0.87 1.24 -1.68
N VAL A 103 0.25 0.40 -0.87
CA VAL A 103 0.93 -0.72 -0.22
C VAL A 103 1.39 -1.68 -1.31
N GLY A 104 2.69 -1.79 -1.45
CA GLY A 104 3.35 -2.61 -2.44
C GLY A 104 3.66 -4.03 -1.95
N GLY A 105 4.40 -4.76 -2.76
CA GLY A 105 4.89 -6.08 -2.41
C GLY A 105 6.41 -6.16 -2.59
N GLY A 106 7.10 -6.84 -1.67
CA GLY A 106 8.56 -7.06 -1.72
C GLY A 106 9.05 -7.68 -3.02
N GLY A 107 8.18 -8.40 -3.75
CA GLY A 107 8.48 -8.94 -5.07
C GLY A 107 8.82 -7.90 -6.16
N THR A 108 8.56 -6.61 -5.92
CA THR A 108 8.98 -5.53 -6.82
C THR A 108 10.45 -5.15 -6.67
N LEU A 109 11.05 -5.57 -5.57
CA LEU A 109 12.44 -5.26 -5.22
C LEU A 109 13.44 -6.19 -5.93
N HIS A 110 14.72 -5.85 -5.78
CA HIS A 110 15.86 -6.63 -6.23
C HIS A 110 16.76 -6.97 -5.05
N HIS A 111 17.46 -8.07 -5.13
CA HIS A 111 18.57 -8.40 -4.24
C HIS A 111 19.77 -7.46 -4.50
N PRO A 112 20.75 -7.38 -3.59
CA PRO A 112 21.96 -6.56 -3.80
C PRO A 112 22.75 -6.90 -5.07
N ASP A 113 22.65 -8.13 -5.56
CA ASP A 113 23.25 -8.58 -6.82
C ASP A 113 22.45 -8.20 -8.07
N GLY A 114 21.32 -7.49 -7.91
CA GLY A 114 20.44 -7.07 -8.99
C GLY A 114 19.41 -8.11 -9.43
N SER A 115 19.44 -9.32 -8.90
CA SER A 115 18.43 -10.35 -9.21
C SER A 115 17.06 -9.99 -8.61
N PRO A 116 15.94 -10.38 -9.25
CA PRO A 116 14.60 -10.05 -8.75
C PRO A 116 14.25 -10.88 -7.50
N VAL A 117 13.60 -10.24 -6.51
CA VAL A 117 13.14 -10.89 -5.27
C VAL A 117 11.95 -11.84 -5.51
N ALA A 118 11.04 -11.51 -6.43
CA ALA A 118 9.80 -12.28 -6.61
C ALA A 118 9.97 -13.81 -6.76
N PRO A 119 10.99 -14.34 -7.48
CA PRO A 119 11.21 -15.79 -7.58
C PRO A 119 11.64 -16.45 -6.28
N THR A 120 12.28 -15.70 -5.37
CA THR A 120 12.85 -16.20 -4.11
C THR A 120 11.89 -16.14 -2.93
N VAL A 121 10.72 -15.50 -3.11
CA VAL A 121 9.66 -15.43 -2.09
C VAL A 121 9.14 -16.84 -1.79
N MET A 122 8.82 -17.08 -0.51
CA MET A 122 8.20 -18.34 -0.08
C MET A 122 7.03 -18.72 -0.97
N GLU A 123 6.88 -20.00 -1.26
CA GLU A 123 5.90 -20.52 -2.22
C GLU A 123 4.47 -19.99 -1.96
N ALA A 124 4.07 -19.96 -0.69
CA ALA A 124 2.74 -19.48 -0.28
C ALA A 124 2.42 -18.03 -0.69
N TYR A 125 3.44 -17.18 -0.91
CA TYR A 125 3.29 -15.76 -1.26
C TYR A 125 3.82 -15.42 -2.65
N ARG A 126 4.36 -16.40 -3.38
CA ARG A 126 5.08 -16.17 -4.64
C ARG A 126 4.19 -15.59 -5.73
N ASP A 127 3.00 -16.10 -5.87
CA ASP A 127 2.06 -15.62 -6.91
C ASP A 127 1.56 -14.21 -6.60
N GLU A 128 1.31 -13.90 -5.32
CA GLU A 128 1.00 -12.54 -4.89
C GLU A 128 2.17 -11.58 -5.16
N ALA A 129 3.40 -11.99 -4.83
CA ALA A 129 4.60 -11.19 -5.06
C ALA A 129 4.80 -10.90 -6.56
N LYS A 130 4.59 -11.89 -7.42
CA LYS A 130 4.64 -11.72 -8.88
C LYS A 130 3.51 -10.83 -9.38
N ALA A 131 2.29 -11.00 -8.87
CA ALA A 131 1.14 -10.20 -9.24
C ALA A 131 1.36 -8.71 -8.89
N MET A 132 1.83 -8.41 -7.66
CA MET A 132 2.13 -7.04 -7.25
C MET A 132 3.29 -6.42 -8.03
N ARG A 133 4.29 -7.21 -8.43
CA ARG A 133 5.33 -6.75 -9.37
C ARG A 133 4.73 -6.35 -10.72
N LYS A 134 3.74 -7.09 -11.21
CA LYS A 134 3.04 -6.77 -12.45
C LYS A 134 2.21 -5.49 -12.34
N VAL A 135 1.54 -5.28 -11.18
CA VAL A 135 0.87 -4.01 -10.85
C VAL A 135 1.83 -2.84 -10.93
N TYR A 136 2.99 -2.95 -10.28
CA TYR A 136 4.02 -1.90 -10.35
C TYR A 136 4.45 -1.61 -11.79
N GLY A 137 4.69 -2.65 -12.60
CA GLY A 137 5.02 -2.49 -14.01
C GLY A 137 3.92 -1.77 -14.81
N LEU A 138 2.66 -2.07 -14.52
CA LEU A 138 1.52 -1.40 -15.13
C LEU A 138 1.48 0.09 -14.74
N LEU A 139 1.60 0.41 -13.45
CA LEU A 139 1.62 1.80 -12.97
C LEU A 139 2.75 2.62 -13.61
N VAL A 140 3.93 2.03 -13.79
CA VAL A 140 5.07 2.69 -14.46
C VAL A 140 4.78 2.98 -15.93
N SER A 141 4.06 2.08 -16.62
CA SER A 141 3.71 2.25 -18.05
C SER A 141 2.60 3.27 -18.29
N GLU A 142 1.83 3.60 -17.25
CA GLU A 142 0.72 4.53 -17.32
C GLU A 142 1.16 5.94 -16.87
N ASP A 143 0.51 6.97 -17.40
CA ASP A 143 0.79 8.37 -17.00
C ASP A 143 -0.07 8.76 -15.80
N VAL A 144 0.28 8.21 -14.63
CA VAL A 144 -0.43 8.44 -13.36
C VAL A 144 0.55 8.84 -12.25
N ASP A 145 0.09 9.67 -11.31
CA ASP A 145 0.87 10.05 -10.14
C ASP A 145 0.67 8.99 -9.04
N PHE A 146 1.71 8.20 -8.82
CA PHE A 146 1.69 7.15 -7.82
C PHE A 146 2.99 7.07 -7.01
N THR A 147 2.87 6.48 -5.83
CA THR A 147 3.98 5.97 -5.02
C THR A 147 3.69 4.54 -4.61
N PHE A 148 4.70 3.68 -4.67
CA PHE A 148 4.58 2.27 -4.34
C PHE A 148 5.55 1.93 -3.21
N LEU A 149 5.05 1.75 -1.97
CA LEU A 149 5.88 1.37 -0.84
C LEU A 149 5.92 -0.15 -0.71
N ALA A 150 7.09 -0.74 -0.97
CA ALA A 150 7.31 -2.17 -0.84
C ALA A 150 7.95 -2.49 0.52
N PRO A 151 7.43 -3.43 1.31
CA PRO A 151 8.13 -3.87 2.51
C PRO A 151 9.41 -4.62 2.11
N SER A 152 10.50 -4.38 2.82
CA SER A 152 11.70 -5.23 2.73
C SER A 152 11.42 -6.55 3.43
N GLY A 153 11.46 -7.65 2.67
CA GLY A 153 11.27 -9.00 3.19
C GLY A 153 9.93 -9.23 3.91
N MET A 154 10.00 -9.62 5.18
CA MET A 154 8.82 -9.95 5.96
C MET A 154 8.19 -8.69 6.58
N ILE A 155 6.85 -8.61 6.53
CA ILE A 155 6.06 -7.60 7.24
C ILE A 155 5.05 -8.29 8.16
N MET A 156 5.10 -7.98 9.44
CA MET A 156 4.26 -8.59 10.47
C MET A 156 3.83 -7.55 11.51
N PRO A 157 2.74 -7.77 12.25
CA PRO A 157 2.45 -6.98 13.43
C PRO A 157 3.63 -6.97 14.40
N GLY A 158 3.97 -5.82 14.96
CA GLY A 158 5.11 -5.68 15.86
C GLY A 158 5.05 -4.38 16.66
N GLU A 159 6.20 -3.83 17.00
CA GLU A 159 6.29 -2.58 17.75
C GLU A 159 6.34 -1.37 16.81
N ARG A 160 5.77 -0.26 17.27
CA ARG A 160 5.92 1.05 16.66
C ARG A 160 7.18 1.71 17.23
N THR A 161 8.33 1.44 16.63
CA THR A 161 9.62 1.97 17.11
C THR A 161 9.92 3.37 16.58
N GLY A 162 9.45 3.70 15.41
CA GLY A 162 9.79 4.92 14.68
C GLY A 162 11.23 4.93 14.15
N THR A 163 11.93 3.81 14.22
CA THR A 163 13.34 3.69 13.80
C THR A 163 13.46 2.60 12.75
N PHE A 164 13.70 2.98 11.51
CA PHE A 164 13.84 2.09 10.37
C PHE A 164 14.67 2.78 9.27
N ARG A 165 15.13 1.99 8.32
CA ARG A 165 15.84 2.48 7.13
C ARG A 165 14.87 2.65 5.97
N ILE A 166 15.11 3.68 5.15
CA ILE A 166 14.42 3.89 3.87
C ILE A 166 15.41 3.53 2.76
N GLY A 167 14.96 2.73 1.80
CA GLY A 167 15.73 2.33 0.63
C GLY A 167 14.97 2.55 -0.67
N GLY A 168 15.65 2.39 -1.79
CA GLY A 168 15.05 2.44 -3.12
C GLY A 168 14.48 1.09 -3.55
N ARG A 169 15.03 0.51 -4.62
CA ARG A 169 14.55 -0.73 -5.23
C ARG A 169 15.29 -1.98 -4.73
N THR A 170 16.27 -1.84 -3.87
CA THR A 170 17.03 -2.96 -3.32
C THR A 170 16.48 -3.30 -1.94
N VAL A 171 16.25 -4.59 -1.69
CA VAL A 171 15.80 -5.09 -0.39
C VAL A 171 16.82 -4.71 0.70
N LEU A 172 16.32 -4.21 1.83
CA LEU A 172 17.14 -3.91 2.99
C LEU A 172 17.34 -5.19 3.80
N ILE A 173 18.57 -5.45 4.18
CA ILE A 173 18.98 -6.61 4.96
C ILE A 173 19.80 -6.08 6.13
N ASP A 174 19.58 -6.60 7.32
CA ASP A 174 20.35 -6.27 8.52
C ASP A 174 21.68 -7.04 8.57
N ASP A 175 22.49 -6.77 9.60
CA ASP A 175 23.81 -7.41 9.79
C ASP A 175 23.71 -8.92 10.12
N GLN A 176 22.49 -9.42 10.42
CA GLN A 176 22.21 -10.83 10.67
C GLN A 176 21.64 -11.55 9.45
N GLY A 177 21.51 -10.85 8.32
CA GLY A 177 20.94 -11.38 7.08
C GLY A 177 19.40 -11.41 7.07
N LYS A 178 18.73 -10.74 8.02
CA LYS A 178 17.28 -10.63 8.06
C LYS A 178 16.79 -9.42 7.26
N SER A 179 15.59 -9.55 6.75
CA SER A 179 14.89 -8.49 6.03
C SER A 179 13.45 -8.45 6.53
N GLU A 180 13.15 -7.50 7.39
CA GLU A 180 11.84 -7.40 8.04
C GLU A 180 11.49 -5.95 8.42
N ILE A 181 10.20 -5.71 8.65
CA ILE A 181 9.64 -4.47 9.16
C ILE A 181 8.35 -4.77 9.93
N SER A 182 8.09 -4.06 11.03
CA SER A 182 6.78 -4.10 11.65
C SER A 182 5.74 -3.39 10.79
N ALA A 183 4.50 -3.85 10.82
CA ALA A 183 3.40 -3.19 10.12
C ALA A 183 3.14 -1.78 10.68
N GLU A 184 3.48 -1.56 11.94
CA GLU A 184 3.41 -0.29 12.64
C GLU A 184 4.44 0.71 12.10
N ASP A 185 5.70 0.33 11.95
CA ASP A 185 6.74 1.21 11.39
C ASP A 185 6.57 1.40 9.86
N TYR A 186 6.08 0.38 9.17
CA TYR A 186 5.67 0.52 7.78
C TYR A 186 4.57 1.57 7.60
N ALA A 187 3.59 1.61 8.51
CA ALA A 187 2.53 2.62 8.49
C ALA A 187 3.07 4.03 8.73
N ILE A 188 4.07 4.20 9.63
CA ILE A 188 4.77 5.47 9.81
C ILE A 188 5.37 5.93 8.49
N ALA A 189 6.16 5.07 7.83
CA ALA A 189 6.82 5.43 6.57
C ALA A 189 5.83 5.79 5.45
N LEU A 190 4.69 5.10 5.41
CA LEU A 190 3.66 5.39 4.42
C LEU A 190 2.99 6.74 4.69
N ILE A 191 2.67 7.07 5.94
CA ILE A 191 2.07 8.36 6.28
C ILE A 191 3.09 9.50 6.15
N ASP A 192 4.38 9.28 6.46
CA ASP A 192 5.44 10.25 6.18
C ASP A 192 5.48 10.62 4.69
N GLU A 193 5.33 9.63 3.80
CA GLU A 193 5.28 9.82 2.36
C GLU A 193 3.99 10.51 1.89
N VAL A 194 2.87 10.29 2.59
CA VAL A 194 1.61 11.01 2.35
C VAL A 194 1.75 12.48 2.72
N GLU A 195 2.34 12.80 3.88
CA GLU A 195 2.51 14.16 4.38
C GLU A 195 3.60 14.94 3.64
N THR A 196 4.70 14.26 3.31
CA THR A 196 5.87 14.86 2.68
C THR A 196 6.33 13.98 1.51
N PRO A 197 5.68 14.12 0.34
CA PRO A 197 5.98 13.32 -0.85
C PRO A 197 7.43 13.45 -1.32
N LYS A 198 8.10 12.31 -1.49
CA LYS A 198 9.49 12.23 -1.97
C LYS A 198 9.67 11.26 -3.14
N HIS A 199 8.77 10.28 -3.26
CA HIS A 199 8.89 9.17 -4.21
C HIS A 199 7.77 9.24 -5.25
N PHE A 200 8.01 9.95 -6.35
CA PHE A 200 7.03 10.12 -7.42
C PHE A 200 7.24 9.10 -8.52
N ARG A 201 6.17 8.39 -8.91
CA ARG A 201 6.13 7.38 -9.98
C ARG A 201 7.19 6.29 -9.82
N THR A 202 7.45 5.91 -8.58
CA THR A 202 8.49 4.95 -8.26
C THR A 202 8.11 4.07 -7.07
N VAL A 203 8.90 3.02 -6.89
CA VAL A 203 8.89 2.20 -5.68
C VAL A 203 10.01 2.65 -4.75
N PHE A 204 9.70 2.65 -3.46
CA PHE A 204 10.70 2.70 -2.39
C PHE A 204 10.42 1.61 -1.37
N THR A 205 11.37 1.35 -0.49
CA THR A 205 11.26 0.29 0.51
C THR A 205 11.63 0.78 1.89
N VAL A 206 11.15 0.06 2.89
CA VAL A 206 11.49 0.25 4.30
C VAL A 206 11.81 -1.08 4.97
N GLY A 207 12.71 -1.07 5.92
CA GLY A 207 13.14 -2.24 6.68
C GLY A 207 14.07 -1.88 7.83
N TYR A 208 14.32 -2.82 8.70
CA TYR A 208 15.31 -2.68 9.79
C TYR A 208 16.73 -2.94 9.31
#